data_11cd908615ee015ac59098cff3e45d03
#
_entry.id   11cd908615ee015ac59098cff3e45d03
#
_cell.length_a   1.000
_cell.length_b   1.000
_cell.length_c   1.000
_cell.angle_alpha   90.00
_cell.angle_beta   90.00
_cell.angle_gamma   90.00
#
_symmetry.space_group_name_H-M   'P 1'
#
loop_
_entity.id
_entity.type
_entity.pdbx_description
1 polymer ?
#
loop_
_entity_poly.entity_id
_entity_poly.type
_entity_poly.pdbx_seq_one_letter_code
_entity_poly.pdbx_strand_id
1 'polypeptide(L)'
;TLSFTKFLERLNKKLNEAYEDFLEEDLQYFKGEEKKIKEIQFQKSLDETRKILMTVSESFPLPELVPLGSGGIEFEWFGEKGCRFGIRVKGENKVIYSGLFGSNVSIHGTEKFSDYLYSFLELNLSRLFK
;
A
#
# COMPACT_ATOMS: atom_id res chain seq x y z
N THR A 1 -2.79 -2.85 -23.09
CA THR A 1 -4.17 -3.25 -23.36
C THR A 1 -5.15 -2.25 -22.74
N LEU A 2 -6.41 -2.27 -23.19
CA LEU A 2 -7.47 -1.43 -22.62
C LEU A 2 -7.67 -1.71 -21.14
N SER A 3 -7.59 -2.98 -20.74
CA SER A 3 -7.71 -3.42 -19.36
C SER A 3 -6.60 -2.83 -18.49
N PHE A 4 -5.36 -2.85 -18.97
CA PHE A 4 -4.22 -2.28 -18.28
C PHE A 4 -4.33 -0.75 -18.18
N THR A 5 -4.80 -0.08 -19.23
CA THR A 5 -5.02 1.36 -19.22
C THR A 5 -6.03 1.77 -18.14
N LYS A 6 -7.12 1.03 -18.01
CA LYS A 6 -8.12 1.27 -16.96
C LYS A 6 -7.55 1.03 -15.57
N PHE A 7 -6.73 0.01 -15.41
CA PHE A 7 -6.05 -0.27 -14.15
C PHE A 7 -5.15 0.91 -13.75
N LEU A 8 -4.35 1.42 -14.68
CA LEU A 8 -3.46 2.56 -14.43
C LEU A 8 -4.25 3.82 -14.04
N GLU A 9 -5.37 4.07 -14.71
CA GLU A 9 -6.23 5.22 -14.39
C GLU A 9 -6.75 5.13 -12.96
N ARG A 10 -7.22 3.96 -12.54
CA ARG A 10 -7.72 3.73 -11.19
C ARG A 10 -6.61 3.85 -10.16
N LEU A 11 -5.44 3.29 -10.45
CA LEU A 11 -4.29 3.38 -9.56
C LEU A 11 -3.86 4.84 -9.37
N ASN A 12 -3.72 5.58 -10.46
CA ASN A 12 -3.33 6.99 -10.41
C ASN A 12 -4.35 7.82 -9.62
N LYS A 13 -5.63 7.55 -9.81
CA LYS A 13 -6.69 8.24 -9.05
C LYS A 13 -6.55 7.98 -7.54
N LYS A 14 -6.33 6.73 -7.15
CA LYS A 14 -6.16 6.39 -5.73
C LYS A 14 -4.91 7.04 -5.14
N LEU A 15 -3.81 7.07 -5.88
CA LEU A 15 -2.58 7.71 -5.42
C LEU A 15 -2.76 9.22 -5.25
N ASN A 16 -3.45 9.86 -6.19
CA ASN A 16 -3.73 11.29 -6.11
C ASN A 16 -4.65 11.62 -4.95
N GLU A 17 -5.69 10.84 -4.73
CA GLU A 17 -6.60 11.01 -3.59
C GLU A 17 -5.86 10.85 -2.27
N ALA A 18 -4.97 9.86 -2.16
CA ALA A 18 -4.16 9.67 -0.96
C ALA A 18 -3.25 10.87 -0.71
N TYR A 19 -2.65 11.44 -1.76
CA TYR A 19 -1.81 12.61 -1.63
C TYR A 19 -2.60 13.83 -1.15
N GLU A 20 -3.77 14.07 -1.73
CA GLU A 20 -4.63 15.18 -1.33
C GLU A 20 -5.09 15.03 0.12
N ASP A 21 -5.48 13.82 0.51
CA ASP A 21 -5.88 13.53 1.90
C ASP A 21 -4.73 13.82 2.87
N PHE A 22 -3.52 13.41 2.51
CA PHE A 22 -2.35 13.69 3.34
C PHE A 22 -2.11 15.19 3.50
N LEU A 23 -2.19 15.95 2.41
CA LEU A 23 -2.00 17.40 2.46
C LEU A 23 -3.04 18.08 3.34
N GLU A 24 -4.29 17.69 3.23
CA GLU A 24 -5.40 18.34 3.92
C GLU A 24 -5.52 17.91 5.39
N GLU A 25 -5.32 16.62 5.67
CA GLU A 25 -5.61 16.07 6.99
C GLU A 25 -4.40 15.89 7.89
N ASP A 26 -3.22 15.65 7.30
CA ASP A 26 -2.03 15.30 8.08
C ASP A 26 -0.94 16.38 8.03
N LEU A 27 -0.58 16.84 6.83
CA LEU A 27 0.57 17.72 6.65
C LEU A 27 0.41 19.07 7.33
N GLN A 28 -0.82 19.54 7.47
CA GLN A 28 -1.11 20.84 8.10
C GLN A 28 -0.66 20.91 9.57
N TYR A 29 -0.49 19.77 10.22
CA TYR A 29 -0.06 19.72 11.63
C TYR A 29 1.45 19.86 11.80
N PHE A 30 2.22 19.80 10.71
CA PHE A 30 3.66 19.97 10.73
C PHE A 30 4.05 21.36 10.27
N LYS A 31 5.19 21.87 10.76
CA LYS A 31 5.69 23.21 10.43
C LYS A 31 7.18 23.17 10.10
N GLY A 32 7.63 24.16 9.30
CA GLY A 32 9.05 24.36 9.01
C GLY A 32 9.70 23.16 8.35
N GLU A 33 10.88 22.79 8.82
CA GLU A 33 11.65 21.66 8.27
C GLU A 33 10.94 20.32 8.46
N GLU A 34 10.25 20.15 9.57
CA GLU A 34 9.50 18.91 9.82
C GLU A 34 8.42 18.70 8.76
N LYS A 35 7.74 19.76 8.34
CA LYS A 35 6.72 19.68 7.28
C LYS A 35 7.34 19.21 5.97
N LYS A 36 8.50 19.75 5.60
CA LYS A 36 9.21 19.35 4.38
C LYS A 36 9.66 17.90 4.45
N ILE A 37 10.17 17.47 5.59
CA ILE A 37 10.61 16.10 5.79
C ILE A 37 9.44 15.12 5.64
N LYS A 38 8.30 15.44 6.23
CA LYS A 38 7.11 14.60 6.15
C LYS A 38 6.55 14.52 4.73
N GLU A 39 6.57 15.63 4.00
CA GLU A 39 6.14 15.65 2.61
C GLU A 39 7.04 14.79 1.72
N ILE A 40 8.35 14.90 1.88
CA ILE A 40 9.32 14.07 1.15
C ILE A 40 9.12 12.60 1.48
N GLN A 41 8.95 12.28 2.76
CA GLN A 41 8.70 10.91 3.20
C GLN A 41 7.43 10.34 2.57
N PHE A 42 6.36 11.14 2.54
CA PHE A 42 5.11 10.72 1.95
C PHE A 42 5.25 10.47 0.44
N GLN A 43 5.99 11.31 -0.28
CA GLN A 43 6.27 11.11 -1.70
C GLN A 43 7.00 9.78 -1.94
N LYS A 44 7.98 9.46 -1.09
CA LYS A 44 8.66 8.16 -1.16
C LYS A 44 7.69 7.00 -0.91
N SER A 45 6.78 7.17 0.03
CA SER A 45 5.76 6.15 0.32
C SER A 45 4.81 5.97 -0.86
N LEU A 46 4.44 7.05 -1.55
CA LEU A 46 3.64 6.97 -2.77
C LEU A 46 4.37 6.19 -3.88
N ASP A 47 5.66 6.46 -4.06
CA ASP A 47 6.47 5.75 -5.05
C ASP A 47 6.55 4.25 -4.73
N GLU A 48 6.74 3.91 -3.48
CA GLU A 48 6.77 2.52 -3.04
C GLU A 48 5.43 1.82 -3.25
N THR A 49 4.34 2.50 -2.90
CA THR A 49 2.99 1.99 -3.12
C THR A 49 2.75 1.73 -4.60
N ARG A 50 3.14 2.68 -5.46
CA ARG A 50 3.02 2.51 -6.92
C ARG A 50 3.79 1.29 -7.40
N LYS A 51 5.04 1.12 -6.98
CA LYS A 51 5.87 -0.03 -7.37
C LYS A 51 5.21 -1.35 -7.00
N ILE A 52 4.69 -1.44 -5.78
CA ILE A 52 4.01 -2.64 -5.31
C ILE A 52 2.77 -2.93 -6.15
N LEU A 53 1.88 -1.94 -6.30
CA LEU A 53 0.60 -2.14 -6.98
C LEU A 53 0.75 -2.32 -8.49
N MET A 54 1.81 -1.78 -9.09
CA MET A 54 2.13 -2.02 -10.50
C MET A 54 2.71 -3.41 -10.75
N THR A 55 3.33 -4.00 -9.74
CA THR A 55 3.99 -5.31 -9.86
C THR A 55 3.04 -6.46 -9.53
N VAL A 56 2.10 -6.22 -8.61
CA VAL A 56 1.06 -7.18 -8.28
C VAL A 56 0.10 -7.32 -9.48
N SER A 57 -0.39 -8.54 -9.71
CA SER A 57 -1.27 -8.83 -10.83
C SER A 57 -2.53 -7.94 -10.81
N GLU A 58 -2.89 -7.40 -11.97
CA GLU A 58 -4.12 -6.62 -12.15
C GLU A 58 -5.40 -7.46 -12.01
N SER A 59 -5.26 -8.79 -11.88
CA SER A 59 -6.40 -9.66 -11.60
C SER A 59 -6.90 -9.53 -10.15
N PHE A 60 -6.07 -8.96 -9.27
CA PHE A 60 -6.50 -8.66 -7.91
C PHE A 60 -7.09 -7.26 -7.84
N PRO A 61 -8.10 -7.03 -6.98
CA PRO A 61 -8.66 -5.68 -6.84
C PRO A 61 -7.63 -4.72 -6.25
N LEU A 62 -7.75 -3.43 -6.58
CA LEU A 62 -6.93 -2.41 -5.95
C LEU A 62 -7.41 -2.19 -4.51
N PRO A 63 -6.49 -2.12 -3.55
CA PRO A 63 -6.86 -1.83 -2.16
C PRO A 63 -7.17 -0.36 -1.96
N GLU A 64 -7.82 -0.02 -0.86
CA GLU A 64 -7.93 1.36 -0.43
C GLU A 64 -6.60 1.80 0.17
N LEU A 65 -6.18 3.02 -0.15
CA LEU A 65 -4.93 3.60 0.34
C LEU A 65 -5.25 4.59 1.45
N VAL A 66 -4.62 4.39 2.61
CA VAL A 66 -4.84 5.25 3.77
C VAL A 66 -3.54 5.94 4.13
N PRO A 67 -3.46 7.28 4.00
CA PRO A 67 -2.29 8.01 4.45
C PRO A 67 -2.13 7.91 5.97
N LEU A 68 -0.89 7.81 6.41
CA LEU A 68 -0.56 7.82 7.84
C LEU A 68 0.05 9.17 8.19
N GLY A 69 -0.29 9.69 9.37
CA GLY A 69 0.23 10.98 9.84
C GLY A 69 1.74 11.02 9.94
N SER A 70 2.38 9.85 10.07
CA SER A 70 3.84 9.74 10.11
C SER A 70 4.52 9.91 8.75
N GLY A 71 3.75 9.95 7.66
CA GLY A 71 4.29 10.05 6.30
C GLY A 71 4.31 8.73 5.55
N GLY A 72 3.75 7.68 6.12
CA GLY A 72 3.59 6.39 5.46
C GLY A 72 2.24 6.21 4.80
N ILE A 73 2.04 5.06 4.18
CA ILE A 73 0.77 4.67 3.57
C ILE A 73 0.47 3.24 3.99
N GLU A 74 -0.77 3.00 4.34
CA GLU A 74 -1.28 1.67 4.64
C GLU A 74 -2.34 1.29 3.62
N PHE A 75 -2.32 0.06 3.16
CA PHE A 75 -3.34 -0.45 2.26
C PHE A 75 -3.63 -1.92 2.55
N GLU A 76 -4.88 -2.32 2.35
CA GLU A 76 -5.36 -3.61 2.79
C GLU A 76 -6.32 -4.20 1.78
N TRP A 77 -6.18 -5.50 1.56
CA TRP A 77 -7.12 -6.28 0.76
C TRP A 77 -7.98 -7.12 1.69
N PHE A 78 -9.25 -7.21 1.37
CA PHE A 78 -10.22 -7.98 2.14
C PHE A 78 -10.73 -9.16 1.32
N GLY A 79 -10.61 -10.34 1.86
CA GLY A 79 -11.19 -11.55 1.31
C GLY A 79 -12.51 -11.87 2.00
N GLU A 80 -12.93 -13.13 1.89
CA GLU A 80 -14.15 -13.61 2.52
C GLU A 80 -13.92 -13.99 3.99
N LYS A 81 -15.00 -14.02 4.77
CA LYS A 81 -15.02 -14.50 6.16
C LYS A 81 -14.00 -13.81 7.07
N GLY A 82 -13.83 -12.51 6.88
CA GLY A 82 -12.91 -11.73 7.70
C GLY A 82 -11.44 -11.90 7.36
N CYS A 83 -11.11 -12.62 6.30
CA CYS A 83 -9.73 -12.73 5.84
C CYS A 83 -9.25 -11.40 5.29
N ARG A 84 -8.00 -11.06 5.56
CA ARG A 84 -7.41 -9.81 5.09
C ARG A 84 -5.90 -9.91 5.00
N PHE A 85 -5.31 -9.07 4.17
CA PHE A 85 -3.87 -8.93 4.04
C PHE A 85 -3.52 -7.46 3.86
N GLY A 86 -2.68 -6.93 4.72
CA GLY A 86 -2.33 -5.52 4.73
C GLY A 86 -0.84 -5.26 4.59
N ILE A 87 -0.54 -4.11 3.99
CA ILE A 87 0.82 -3.62 3.76
C ILE A 87 0.91 -2.19 4.30
N ARG A 88 2.03 -1.89 4.94
CA ARG A 88 2.38 -0.52 5.32
C ARG A 88 3.75 -0.20 4.79
N VAL A 89 3.89 0.94 4.12
CA VAL A 89 5.16 1.47 3.63
C VAL A 89 5.44 2.81 4.28
N LYS A 90 6.73 3.14 4.45
CA LYS A 90 7.16 4.38 5.11
C LYS A 90 8.23 5.13 4.31
N GLY A 91 8.46 4.76 3.06
CA GLY A 91 9.53 5.37 2.26
C GLY A 91 10.92 4.87 2.62
N GLU A 92 11.03 3.68 3.17
CA GLU A 92 12.30 3.13 3.69
C GLU A 92 12.77 1.88 2.94
N ASN A 93 12.23 1.63 1.75
CA ASN A 93 12.54 0.47 0.89
C ASN A 93 12.23 -0.88 1.56
N LYS A 94 11.23 -0.89 2.40
CA LYS A 94 10.73 -2.11 3.04
C LYS A 94 9.24 -1.98 3.30
N VAL A 95 8.59 -3.12 3.46
CA VAL A 95 7.17 -3.18 3.82
C VAL A 95 7.01 -3.85 5.17
N ILE A 96 6.00 -3.41 5.89
CA ILE A 96 5.51 -4.11 7.09
C ILE A 96 4.20 -4.75 6.63
N TYR A 97 4.06 -6.06 6.86
CA TYR A 97 2.87 -6.77 6.42
C TYR A 97 2.16 -7.46 7.58
N SER A 98 0.87 -7.65 7.43
CA SER A 98 0.07 -8.48 8.32
C SER A 98 -1.05 -9.13 7.54
N GLY A 99 -1.40 -10.35 7.90
CA GLY A 99 -2.46 -11.09 7.24
C GLY A 99 -3.23 -11.96 8.23
N LEU A 100 -4.51 -12.14 7.94
CA LEU A 100 -5.39 -13.02 8.68
C LEU A 100 -6.13 -13.91 7.66
N PHE A 101 -5.90 -15.22 7.75
CA PHE A 101 -6.43 -16.19 6.79
C PHE A 101 -7.28 -17.23 7.54
N GLY A 102 -8.42 -16.79 8.06
CA GLY A 102 -9.28 -17.62 8.89
C GLY A 102 -9.04 -17.37 10.37
N SER A 103 -9.69 -18.15 11.23
CA SER A 103 -9.70 -17.90 12.67
C SER A 103 -8.39 -18.17 13.37
N ASN A 104 -7.52 -19.02 12.81
CA ASN A 104 -6.32 -19.48 13.50
C ASN A 104 -5.02 -19.23 12.72
N VAL A 105 -5.08 -18.60 11.57
CA VAL A 105 -3.89 -18.37 10.75
C VAL A 105 -3.65 -16.90 10.58
N SER A 106 -2.58 -16.40 11.19
CA SER A 106 -2.15 -15.02 11.04
C SER A 106 -0.67 -14.97 10.72
N ILE A 107 -0.27 -13.97 9.97
CA ILE A 107 1.13 -13.71 9.64
C ILE A 107 1.41 -12.22 9.84
N HIS A 108 2.64 -11.89 10.19
CA HIS A 108 3.11 -10.51 10.22
C HIS A 108 4.63 -10.49 10.10
N GLY A 109 5.16 -9.40 9.64
CA GLY A 109 6.61 -9.25 9.52
C GLY A 109 7.00 -8.04 8.70
N THR A 110 8.28 -8.01 8.35
CA THR A 110 8.89 -6.95 7.55
C THR A 110 9.71 -7.60 6.45
N GLU A 111 9.58 -7.07 5.23
CA GLU A 111 10.35 -7.52 4.09
C GLU A 111 10.93 -6.33 3.32
N LYS A 112 12.15 -6.48 2.82
CA LYS A 112 12.76 -5.50 1.94
C LYS A 112 12.21 -5.63 0.53
N PHE A 113 12.26 -4.56 -0.24
CA PHE A 113 11.91 -4.62 -1.66
C PHE A 113 12.90 -5.53 -2.39
N SER A 114 12.38 -6.54 -3.06
CA SER A 114 13.15 -7.57 -3.77
C SER A 114 12.20 -8.40 -4.62
N ASP A 115 12.74 -9.25 -5.48
CA ASP A 115 11.91 -10.19 -6.26
C ASP A 115 11.15 -11.14 -5.33
N TYR A 116 11.75 -11.50 -4.20
CA TYR A 116 11.09 -12.33 -3.19
C TYR A 116 9.84 -11.65 -2.64
N LEU A 117 9.90 -10.34 -2.36
CA LEU A 117 8.74 -9.60 -1.86
C LEU A 117 7.57 -9.74 -2.82
N TYR A 118 7.80 -9.54 -4.11
CA TYR A 118 6.72 -9.60 -5.10
C TYR A 118 6.11 -10.99 -5.21
N SER A 119 6.93 -12.03 -5.19
CA SER A 119 6.45 -13.42 -5.16
C SER A 119 5.65 -13.71 -3.90
N PHE A 120 6.11 -13.19 -2.76
CA PHE A 120 5.43 -13.34 -1.48
C PHE A 120 4.04 -12.67 -1.49
N LEU A 121 3.96 -11.45 -2.06
CA LEU A 121 2.69 -10.73 -2.18
C LEU A 121 1.70 -11.48 -3.08
N GLU A 122 2.15 -11.95 -4.25
CA GLU A 122 1.31 -12.73 -5.16
C GLU A 122 0.76 -13.99 -4.49
N LEU A 123 1.60 -14.68 -3.75
CA LEU A 123 1.20 -15.90 -3.03
C LEU A 123 0.10 -15.61 -2.01
N ASN A 124 0.27 -14.55 -1.21
CA ASN A 124 -0.70 -14.20 -0.18
C ASN A 124 -2.00 -13.68 -0.76
N LEU A 125 -1.95 -12.89 -1.81
CA LEU A 125 -3.16 -12.40 -2.48
C LEU A 125 -3.91 -13.54 -3.17
N SER A 126 -3.19 -14.47 -3.80
CA SER A 126 -3.81 -15.67 -4.38
C SER A 126 -4.53 -16.49 -3.31
N ARG A 127 -3.94 -16.58 -2.14
CA ARG A 127 -4.54 -17.28 -0.98
C ARG A 127 -5.79 -16.56 -0.49
N LEU A 128 -5.76 -15.23 -0.47
CA LEU A 128 -6.87 -14.41 0.00
C LEU A 128 -8.08 -14.48 -0.92
N PHE A 129 -7.86 -14.52 -2.23
CA PHE A 129 -8.89 -14.42 -3.25
C PHE A 129 -9.23 -15.75 -3.95
N LYS A 130 -8.91 -16.85 -3.33
CA LYS A 130 -9.31 -18.16 -3.84
C LYS A 130 -10.79 -18.43 -3.61
#